data_8df4edcc510a7edfb6d19984eed91336
#
_entry.id   8df4edcc510a7edfb6d19984eed91336
#
_cell.length_a   1.000
_cell.length_b   1.000
_cell.length_c   1.000
_cell.angle_alpha   90.00
_cell.angle_beta   90.00
_cell.angle_gamma   90.00
#
_symmetry.space_group_name_H-M   'P 1'
#
loop_
_entity.id
_entity.type
_entity.pdbx_description
1 polymer ?
#
loop_
_entity_poly.entity_id
_entity_poly.type
_entity_poly.pdbx_seq_one_letter_code
_entity_poly.pdbx_strand_id
1 'polypeptide(L)'
;ADTFLTNRDFKEIEEKLTGITGARAYVDIFVANNPNYSYVKKDAEYILGIVEKDVISPFASSGLYCFHSAYEYKGTFENINNSGEIYIANIITAILNNNSPVMTNELVKNQETIVLGSPEEYSMEYTKWALKKRN
;
A
#
# COMPACT_ATOMS: atom_id res chain seq x y z
N ALA A 1 -9.42 -8.05 -7.05
CA ALA A 1 -9.21 -7.00 -6.06
C ALA A 1 -10.29 -7.09 -5.00
N ASP A 2 -9.90 -7.12 -3.80
CA ASP A 2 -10.71 -7.34 -2.60
C ASP A 2 -10.69 -6.12 -1.67
N THR A 3 -10.27 -4.98 -2.20
CA THR A 3 -10.20 -3.71 -1.46
C THR A 3 -10.87 -2.60 -2.28
N PHE A 4 -11.75 -1.85 -1.64
CA PHE A 4 -12.39 -0.67 -2.20
C PHE A 4 -11.81 0.58 -1.58
N LEU A 5 -11.30 1.48 -2.42
CA LEU A 5 -10.64 2.72 -2.03
C LEU A 5 -11.47 3.93 -2.46
N THR A 6 -11.68 4.88 -1.56
CA THR A 6 -12.35 6.15 -1.88
C THR A 6 -11.39 7.32 -1.76
N ASN A 7 -11.64 8.36 -2.54
CA ASN A 7 -10.96 9.65 -2.46
C ASN A 7 -9.42 9.57 -2.54
N ARG A 8 -8.90 8.68 -3.41
CA ARG A 8 -7.49 8.66 -3.78
C ARG A 8 -7.28 9.59 -4.96
N ASP A 9 -6.33 10.50 -4.83
CA ASP A 9 -5.95 11.44 -5.89
C ASP A 9 -4.82 10.82 -6.74
N PHE A 10 -5.19 10.20 -7.85
CA PHE A 10 -4.21 9.58 -8.77
C PHE A 10 -3.31 10.61 -9.45
N LYS A 11 -3.75 11.86 -9.59
CA LYS A 11 -2.90 12.91 -10.12
C LYS A 11 -1.78 13.27 -9.14
N GLU A 12 -2.10 13.37 -7.85
CA GLU A 12 -1.10 13.57 -6.80
C GLU A 12 -0.09 12.40 -6.76
N ILE A 13 -0.56 11.15 -6.90
CA ILE A 13 0.30 9.98 -6.97
C ILE A 13 1.25 10.07 -8.17
N GLU A 14 0.73 10.42 -9.35
CA GLU A 14 1.54 10.61 -10.55
C GLU A 14 2.59 11.71 -10.34
N GLU A 15 2.22 12.84 -9.76
CA GLU A 15 3.15 13.94 -9.46
C GLU A 15 4.28 13.51 -8.50
N LYS A 16 3.98 12.68 -7.49
CA LYS A 16 5.01 12.09 -6.61
C LYS A 16 5.99 11.20 -7.36
N LEU A 17 5.52 10.43 -8.34
CA LEU A 17 6.35 9.51 -9.12
C LEU A 17 7.14 10.19 -10.24
N THR A 18 6.63 11.28 -10.81
CA THR A 18 7.23 11.98 -11.95
C THR A 18 7.93 13.29 -11.57
N GLY A 19 7.71 13.77 -10.36
CA GLY A 19 8.22 15.04 -9.87
C GLY A 19 9.69 15.01 -9.43
N ILE A 20 10.13 16.12 -8.87
CA ILE A 20 11.53 16.33 -8.41
C ILE A 20 11.91 15.47 -7.21
N THR A 21 10.96 14.87 -6.52
CA THR A 21 11.22 13.93 -5.40
C THR A 21 11.98 12.69 -5.83
N GLY A 22 11.92 12.32 -7.10
CA GLY A 22 12.57 11.15 -7.66
C GLY A 22 12.02 9.83 -7.12
N ALA A 23 10.78 9.82 -6.61
CA ALA A 23 10.17 8.61 -6.09
C ALA A 23 10.05 7.53 -7.16
N ARG A 24 10.46 6.30 -6.82
CA ARG A 24 10.43 5.16 -7.75
C ARG A 24 9.22 4.27 -7.53
N ALA A 25 8.62 4.36 -6.35
CA ALA A 25 7.39 3.67 -6.03
C ALA A 25 6.53 4.50 -5.06
N TYR A 26 5.27 4.13 -4.98
CA TYR A 26 4.28 4.67 -4.07
C TYR A 26 3.50 3.51 -3.44
N VAL A 27 3.26 3.59 -2.14
CA VAL A 27 2.48 2.62 -1.38
C VAL A 27 1.33 3.36 -0.70
N ASP A 28 0.09 3.06 -1.07
CA ASP A 28 -1.08 3.59 -0.38
C ASP A 28 -1.28 2.91 0.96
N ILE A 29 -1.55 3.69 1.99
CA ILE A 29 -1.69 3.20 3.37
C ILE A 29 -3.01 3.60 4.00
N PHE A 30 -3.41 2.81 4.99
CA PHE A 30 -4.53 3.08 5.89
C PHE A 30 -4.19 2.59 7.31
N VAL A 31 -4.97 3.01 8.28
CA VAL A 31 -4.77 2.56 9.68
C VAL A 31 -5.43 1.20 9.88
N ALA A 32 -4.66 0.23 10.32
CA ALA A 32 -5.11 -1.12 10.61
C ALA A 32 -4.23 -1.80 11.68
N ASN A 33 -4.70 -2.96 12.17
CA ASN A 33 -3.97 -3.80 13.12
C ASN A 33 -4.10 -5.31 12.81
N ASN A 34 -4.63 -5.66 11.63
CA ASN A 34 -4.78 -7.05 11.22
C ASN A 34 -3.42 -7.61 10.73
N PRO A 35 -2.89 -8.69 11.32
CA PRO A 35 -1.58 -9.24 10.96
C PRO A 35 -1.49 -9.85 9.56
N ASN A 36 -2.59 -9.91 8.81
CA ASN A 36 -2.60 -10.41 7.43
C ASN A 36 -2.16 -9.36 6.38
N TYR A 37 -1.95 -8.11 6.79
CA TYR A 37 -1.53 -7.04 5.87
C TYR A 37 0.00 -6.84 5.90
N SER A 38 0.51 -6.15 4.87
CA SER A 38 1.85 -5.57 4.91
C SER A 38 1.82 -4.25 5.66
N TYR A 39 2.82 -3.99 6.49
CA TYR A 39 2.94 -2.76 7.29
C TYR A 39 4.19 -1.97 6.92
N VAL A 40 4.08 -0.65 6.98
CA VAL A 40 5.18 0.25 6.64
C VAL A 40 5.68 1.03 7.85
N LYS A 41 7.00 1.26 7.92
CA LYS A 41 7.57 2.38 8.68
C LYS A 41 7.71 3.56 7.75
N LYS A 42 7.34 4.74 8.22
CA LYS A 42 7.41 5.97 7.43
C LYS A 42 7.87 7.16 8.24
N ASP A 43 8.42 8.14 7.56
CA ASP A 43 8.65 9.50 8.04
C ASP A 43 8.02 10.49 7.05
N ALA A 44 7.11 11.32 7.54
CA ALA A 44 6.26 12.15 6.71
C ALA A 44 5.62 11.32 5.57
N GLU A 45 5.90 11.64 4.32
CA GLU A 45 5.39 10.93 3.14
C GLU A 45 6.39 9.91 2.56
N TYR A 46 7.51 9.63 3.24
CA TYR A 46 8.52 8.69 2.78
C TYR A 46 8.44 7.36 3.54
N ILE A 47 8.43 6.27 2.78
CA ILE A 47 8.52 4.92 3.33
C ILE A 47 9.97 4.63 3.69
N LEU A 48 10.20 4.17 4.91
CA LEU A 48 11.50 3.76 5.42
C LEU A 48 11.68 2.23 5.41
N GLY A 49 10.60 1.49 5.39
CA GLY A 49 10.59 0.03 5.36
C GLY A 49 9.19 -0.52 5.23
N ILE A 50 9.08 -1.75 4.77
CA ILE A 50 7.83 -2.49 4.65
C ILE A 50 8.07 -3.95 5.00
N VAL A 51 7.13 -4.55 5.73
CA VAL A 51 7.19 -5.95 6.16
C VAL A 51 5.85 -6.62 5.90
N GLU A 52 5.89 -7.83 5.34
CA GLU A 52 4.72 -8.65 5.08
C GLU A 52 4.27 -9.36 6.35
N LYS A 53 2.96 -9.30 6.65
CA LYS A 53 2.30 -10.04 7.74
C LYS A 53 2.89 -9.83 9.15
N ASP A 54 3.47 -8.67 9.40
CA ASP A 54 3.99 -8.29 10.72
C ASP A 54 3.60 -6.84 11.05
N VAL A 55 2.89 -6.65 12.16
CA VAL A 55 2.35 -5.35 12.59
C VAL A 55 3.45 -4.53 13.26
N ILE A 56 4.30 -3.90 12.46
CA ILE A 56 5.43 -3.08 12.94
C ILE A 56 5.05 -1.62 13.19
N SER A 57 3.86 -1.21 12.79
CA SER A 57 3.32 0.14 12.89
C SER A 57 1.79 0.11 12.75
N PRO A 58 1.07 1.23 12.94
CA PRO A 58 -0.37 1.30 12.63
C PRO A 58 -0.68 1.48 11.14
N PHE A 59 0.31 1.55 10.25
CA PHE A 59 0.15 1.89 8.83
C PHE A 59 0.25 0.64 7.96
N ALA A 60 -0.91 0.10 7.55
CA ALA A 60 -1.00 -1.02 6.65
C ALA A 60 -1.07 -0.58 5.19
N SER A 61 -0.53 -1.37 4.27
CA SER A 61 -0.77 -1.18 2.84
C SER A 61 -2.21 -1.53 2.49
N SER A 62 -2.85 -0.67 1.70
CA SER A 62 -4.19 -0.92 1.16
C SER A 62 -4.21 -1.90 -0.03
N GLY A 63 -3.04 -2.30 -0.51
CA GLY A 63 -2.89 -3.10 -1.72
C GLY A 63 -2.73 -2.26 -3.00
N LEU A 64 -2.84 -0.94 -2.94
CA LEU A 64 -2.52 -0.06 -4.05
C LEU A 64 -1.03 0.29 -4.01
N TYR A 65 -0.32 -0.18 -5.02
CA TYR A 65 1.08 0.12 -5.27
C TYR A 65 1.24 0.74 -6.65
N CYS A 66 2.01 1.80 -6.75
CA CYS A 66 2.33 2.43 -8.02
C CYS A 66 3.85 2.48 -8.21
N PHE A 67 4.31 2.32 -9.44
CA PHE A 67 5.73 2.30 -9.78
C PHE A 67 5.99 3.35 -10.86
N HIS A 68 7.13 4.00 -10.76
CA HIS A 68 7.56 4.99 -11.76
C HIS A 68 7.65 4.39 -13.16
N SER A 69 8.11 3.14 -13.25
CA SER A 69 8.36 2.47 -14.52
C SER A 69 8.08 0.97 -14.41
N ALA A 70 7.30 0.45 -15.36
CA ALA A 70 7.08 -0.99 -15.50
C ALA A 70 8.39 -1.75 -15.81
N TYR A 71 9.30 -1.11 -16.53
CA TYR A 71 10.61 -1.69 -16.82
C TYR A 71 11.47 -1.84 -15.55
N GLU A 72 11.52 -0.82 -14.71
CA GLU A 72 12.23 -0.88 -13.42
C GLU A 72 11.60 -1.90 -12.47
N TYR A 73 10.27 -1.96 -12.41
CA TYR A 73 9.55 -2.98 -11.65
C TYR A 73 9.97 -4.40 -12.08
N LYS A 74 9.92 -4.66 -13.37
CA LYS A 74 10.30 -5.96 -13.93
C LYS A 74 11.75 -6.30 -13.62
N GLY A 75 12.68 -5.37 -13.84
CA GLY A 75 14.10 -5.56 -13.54
C GLY A 75 14.35 -5.82 -12.06
N THR A 76 13.66 -5.12 -11.18
CA THR A 76 13.76 -5.36 -9.73
C THR A 76 13.24 -6.74 -9.37
N PHE A 77 12.08 -7.13 -9.89
CA PHE A 77 11.50 -8.46 -9.67
C PHE A 77 12.43 -9.59 -10.11
N GLU A 78 13.01 -9.48 -11.30
CA GLU A 78 13.91 -10.50 -11.86
C GLU A 78 15.22 -10.62 -11.08
N ASN A 79 15.66 -9.57 -10.40
CA ASN A 79 16.89 -9.54 -9.63
C ASN A 79 16.71 -9.91 -8.14
N ILE A 80 15.46 -10.09 -7.67
CA ILE A 80 15.24 -10.56 -6.30
C ILE A 80 15.63 -12.03 -6.22
N ASN A 81 16.70 -12.29 -5.47
CA ASN A 81 17.15 -13.65 -5.19
C ASN A 81 16.35 -14.23 -4.03
N ASN A 82 15.21 -14.84 -4.35
CA ASN A 82 14.32 -15.45 -3.37
C ASN A 82 13.96 -16.88 -3.80
N SER A 83 14.07 -17.82 -2.87
CA SER A 83 13.71 -19.24 -3.08
C SER A 83 12.23 -19.54 -2.82
N GLY A 84 11.41 -18.52 -2.53
CA GLY A 84 10.00 -18.66 -2.18
C GLY A 84 9.09 -17.71 -2.97
N GLU A 85 7.90 -17.49 -2.46
CA GLU A 85 6.95 -16.53 -3.01
C GLU A 85 7.48 -15.10 -2.89
N ILE A 86 7.40 -14.33 -3.97
CA ILE A 86 7.80 -12.93 -4.00
C ILE A 86 6.56 -12.07 -3.80
N TYR A 87 6.51 -11.36 -2.68
CA TYR A 87 5.49 -10.35 -2.40
C TYR A 87 5.90 -8.99 -2.93
N ILE A 88 4.94 -8.10 -3.19
CA ILE A 88 5.24 -6.72 -3.59
C ILE A 88 6.08 -6.00 -2.53
N ALA A 89 5.91 -6.31 -1.25
CA ALA A 89 6.76 -5.81 -0.17
C ALA A 89 8.25 -6.10 -0.39
N ASN A 90 8.60 -7.24 -1.00
CA ASN A 90 10.01 -7.56 -1.35
C ASN A 90 10.54 -6.62 -2.44
N ILE A 91 9.71 -6.27 -3.42
CA ILE A 91 10.08 -5.33 -4.48
C ILE A 91 10.31 -3.93 -3.92
N ILE A 92 9.39 -3.45 -3.05
CA ILE A 92 9.54 -2.16 -2.36
C ILE A 92 10.82 -2.13 -1.52
N THR A 93 11.10 -3.21 -0.78
CA THR A 93 12.33 -3.34 0.01
C THR A 93 13.58 -3.28 -0.86
N ALA A 94 13.58 -3.93 -2.02
CA ALA A 94 14.70 -3.88 -2.96
C ALA A 94 14.92 -2.46 -3.51
N ILE A 95 13.84 -1.71 -3.82
CA ILE A 95 13.91 -0.31 -4.24
C ILE A 95 14.53 0.57 -3.15
N LEU A 96 14.09 0.39 -1.89
CA LEU A 96 14.64 1.11 -0.74
C LEU A 96 16.12 0.79 -0.51
N ASN A 97 16.52 -0.47 -0.65
CA ASN A 97 17.91 -0.91 -0.50
C ASN A 97 18.85 -0.33 -1.56
N ASN A 98 18.29 0.05 -2.72
CA ASN A 98 19.01 0.78 -3.77
C ASN A 98 19.03 2.30 -3.53
N ASN A 99 18.69 2.76 -2.32
CA ASN A 99 18.59 4.17 -1.94
C ASN A 99 17.66 4.99 -2.83
N SER A 100 16.63 4.35 -3.38
CA SER A 100 15.61 5.00 -4.19
C SER A 100 14.41 5.36 -3.33
N PRO A 101 13.89 6.60 -3.41
CA PRO A 101 12.77 7.03 -2.60
C PRO A 101 11.48 6.27 -2.93
N VAL A 102 10.73 5.91 -1.90
CA VAL A 102 9.37 5.38 -1.97
C VAL A 102 8.47 6.30 -1.17
N MET A 103 7.37 6.74 -1.74
CA MET A 103 6.43 7.67 -1.09
C MET A 103 5.11 6.99 -0.73
N THR A 104 4.33 7.67 0.08
CA THR A 104 3.00 7.25 0.52
C THR A 104 2.05 8.45 0.59
N ASN A 105 0.76 8.18 0.88
CA ASN A 105 -0.24 9.20 1.10
C ASN A 105 -0.15 9.79 2.52
N GLU A 106 -0.69 11.00 2.66
CA GLU A 106 -1.16 11.49 3.95
C GLU A 106 -2.52 10.87 4.28
N LEU A 107 -2.74 10.57 5.55
CA LEU A 107 -4.02 10.07 6.03
C LEU A 107 -4.97 11.24 6.23
N VAL A 108 -5.94 11.39 5.33
CA VAL A 108 -6.97 12.43 5.41
C VAL A 108 -8.33 11.84 5.76
N LYS A 109 -9.15 12.63 6.46
CA LYS A 109 -10.44 12.17 7.03
C LYS A 109 -11.45 11.62 6.01
N ASN A 110 -11.34 11.99 4.75
CA ASN A 110 -12.29 11.61 3.70
C ASN A 110 -11.85 10.38 2.90
N GLN A 111 -10.70 9.80 3.22
CA GLN A 111 -10.23 8.56 2.59
C GLN A 111 -10.74 7.36 3.37
N GLU A 112 -11.40 6.44 2.68
CA GLU A 112 -11.81 5.17 3.24
C GLU A 112 -11.11 4.03 2.51
N THR A 113 -10.74 3.02 3.27
CA THR A 113 -10.22 1.75 2.78
C THR A 113 -11.12 0.65 3.30
N ILE A 114 -11.83 0.00 2.41
CA ILE A 114 -12.75 -1.08 2.74
C ILE A 114 -12.16 -2.39 2.23
N VAL A 115 -11.73 -3.25 3.13
CA VAL A 115 -11.13 -4.54 2.80
C VAL A 115 -12.23 -5.60 2.78
N LEU A 116 -12.26 -6.38 1.71
CA LEU A 116 -13.28 -7.41 1.43
C LEU A 116 -12.64 -8.77 1.11
N GLY A 117 -11.37 -8.94 1.46
CA GLY A 117 -10.54 -10.08 1.06
C GLY A 117 -10.82 -11.38 1.81
N SER A 118 -11.54 -11.31 2.93
CA SER A 118 -11.98 -12.50 3.67
C SER A 118 -13.51 -12.53 3.82
N PRO A 119 -14.12 -13.70 3.99
CA PRO A 119 -15.57 -13.81 4.26
C PRO A 119 -16.01 -13.01 5.49
N GLU A 120 -15.13 -12.92 6.47
CA GLU A 120 -15.39 -12.18 7.71
C GLU A 120 -15.41 -10.67 7.47
N GLU A 121 -14.43 -10.12 6.76
CA GLU A 121 -14.35 -8.70 6.38
C GLU A 121 -15.57 -8.31 5.52
N TYR A 122 -15.91 -9.13 4.53
CA TYR A 122 -17.09 -8.93 3.70
C TYR A 122 -18.38 -8.91 4.53
N SER A 123 -18.55 -9.85 5.44
CA SER A 123 -19.73 -9.95 6.31
C SER A 123 -19.88 -8.73 7.22
N MET A 124 -18.78 -8.23 7.77
CA MET A 124 -18.77 -7.03 8.60
C MET A 124 -19.20 -5.79 7.79
N GLU A 125 -18.68 -5.60 6.60
CA GLU A 125 -19.00 -4.46 5.75
C GLU A 125 -20.44 -4.55 5.21
N TYR A 126 -20.92 -5.73 4.84
CA TYR A 126 -22.31 -5.96 4.47
C TYR A 126 -23.27 -5.59 5.61
N THR A 127 -22.95 -5.96 6.84
CA THR A 127 -23.75 -5.62 8.01
C THR A 127 -23.83 -4.11 8.25
N LYS A 128 -22.71 -3.40 8.14
CA LYS A 128 -22.68 -1.93 8.24
C LYS A 128 -23.54 -1.27 7.16
N TRP A 129 -23.44 -1.75 5.92
CA TRP A 129 -24.25 -1.25 4.81
C TRP A 129 -25.75 -1.49 5.01
N ALA A 130 -26.12 -2.69 5.45
CA ALA A 130 -27.52 -3.05 5.71
C ALA A 130 -28.14 -2.21 6.84
N LEU A 131 -27.36 -1.88 7.88
CA LEU A 131 -27.81 -1.00 8.96
C LEU A 131 -28.00 0.46 8.51
N LYS A 132 -27.13 0.97 7.63
CA LYS A 132 -27.27 2.31 7.05
C LYS A 132 -28.55 2.47 6.20
N LYS A 133 -29.00 1.40 5.53
CA LYS A 133 -30.24 1.44 4.72
C LYS A 133 -31.54 1.40 5.52
N ARG A 134 -31.49 1.02 6.79
CA ARG A 134 -32.68 0.92 7.68
C ARG A 134 -32.96 2.24 8.42
N ASN A 135 -32.04 3.15 8.38
CA ASN A 135 -32.16 4.51 8.96
C ASN A 135 -32.34 5.56 7.84
#